data_d0128dacedc86c1b16b8e374e7dae542
#
_entry.id   d0128dacedc86c1b16b8e374e7dae542
#
_cell.length_a   1.000
_cell.length_b   1.000
_cell.length_c   1.000
_cell.angle_alpha   90.00
_cell.angle_beta   90.00
_cell.angle_gamma   90.00
#
_symmetry.space_group_name_H-M   'P 1'
#
loop_
_entity.id
_entity.type
_entity.pdbx_description
1 polymer ?
#
loop_
_entity_poly.entity_id
_entity_poly.type
_entity_poly.pdbx_seq_one_letter_code
_entity_poly.pdbx_strand_id
1 'polypeptide(L)'
;LLIQIGSAVECIHAYSLIHDDLPCMDDDDIRRGKLSLHRKFGEATAILAGNSLLTIAFEILSSKSLKLSDSKKIELIYYISKCSGHSGIAGGQYLDLNYEKKKVTSNKILNMQIKKTT
;
A
#
# COMPACT_ATOMS: atom_id res chain seq x y z
N LEU A 1 12.37 17.77 -3.91
CA LEU A 1 12.79 16.36 -3.81
C LEU A 1 12.06 15.61 -2.70
N LEU A 2 12.12 16.08 -1.46
CA LEU A 2 11.45 15.43 -0.34
C LEU A 2 9.94 15.40 -0.48
N ILE A 3 9.35 16.48 -1.01
CA ILE A 3 7.91 16.54 -1.25
C ILE A 3 7.49 15.50 -2.29
N GLN A 4 8.26 15.36 -3.36
CA GLN A 4 7.97 14.40 -4.42
C GLN A 4 8.06 12.95 -3.91
N ILE A 5 9.11 12.62 -3.17
CA ILE A 5 9.29 11.29 -2.58
C ILE A 5 8.19 11.02 -1.57
N GLY A 6 7.90 11.99 -0.70
CA GLY A 6 6.82 11.89 0.28
C GLY A 6 5.46 11.68 -0.38
N SER A 7 5.20 12.37 -1.49
CA SER A 7 3.95 12.21 -2.26
C SER A 7 3.83 10.79 -2.84
N ALA A 8 4.93 10.23 -3.35
CA ALA A 8 4.95 8.88 -3.87
C ALA A 8 4.66 7.86 -2.76
N VAL A 9 5.28 8.02 -1.59
CA VAL A 9 5.05 7.15 -0.44
C VAL A 9 3.60 7.25 0.03
N GLU A 10 3.03 8.45 0.08
CA GLU A 10 1.64 8.67 0.48
C GLU A 10 0.67 8.05 -0.53
N CYS A 11 0.98 8.09 -1.82
CA CYS A 11 0.17 7.41 -2.84
C CYS A 11 0.13 5.90 -2.60
N ILE A 12 1.26 5.29 -2.25
CA ILE A 12 1.31 3.86 -1.95
C ILE A 12 0.54 3.55 -0.66
N HIS A 13 0.67 4.41 0.35
CA HIS A 13 -0.07 4.27 1.59
C HIS A 13 -1.58 4.35 1.35
N ALA A 14 -2.02 5.34 0.58
CA ALA A 14 -3.43 5.51 0.24
C ALA A 14 -3.96 4.31 -0.56
N TYR A 15 -3.19 3.83 -1.55
CA TYR A 15 -3.53 2.63 -2.30
C TYR A 15 -3.75 1.44 -1.36
N SER A 16 -2.84 1.22 -0.42
CA SER A 16 -2.94 0.08 0.49
C SER A 16 -4.19 0.16 1.37
N LEU A 17 -4.53 1.35 1.87
CA LEU A 17 -5.73 1.55 2.68
C LEU A 17 -7.01 1.32 1.88
N ILE A 18 -7.07 1.85 0.66
CA ILE A 18 -8.25 1.71 -0.21
C ILE A 18 -8.52 0.25 -0.53
N HIS A 19 -7.49 -0.52 -0.88
CA HIS A 19 -7.63 -1.93 -1.21
C HIS A 19 -7.88 -2.78 0.03
N ASP A 20 -7.26 -2.46 1.17
CA ASP A 20 -7.49 -3.19 2.43
C ASP A 20 -8.93 -3.05 2.91
N ASP A 21 -9.57 -1.91 2.65
CA ASP A 21 -10.95 -1.65 3.07
C ASP A 21 -12.00 -2.44 2.25
N LEU A 22 -11.64 -2.97 1.10
CA LEU A 22 -12.56 -3.70 0.22
C LEU A 22 -13.21 -4.90 0.94
N PRO A 23 -14.46 -5.25 0.58
CA PRO A 23 -15.15 -6.40 1.19
C PRO A 23 -14.40 -7.72 1.09
N CYS A 24 -13.62 -7.91 0.02
CA CYS A 24 -12.82 -9.12 -0.16
C CYS A 24 -11.51 -9.11 0.64
N MET A 25 -11.21 -8.00 1.32
CA MET A 25 -10.02 -7.82 2.14
C MET A 25 -10.45 -7.68 3.61
N ASP A 26 -10.19 -6.54 4.24
CA ASP A 26 -10.55 -6.31 5.64
C ASP A 26 -12.03 -5.94 5.84
N ASP A 27 -12.74 -5.61 4.78
CA ASP A 27 -14.17 -5.28 4.78
C ASP A 27 -14.52 -4.12 5.74
N ASP A 28 -13.73 -3.04 5.66
CA ASP A 28 -13.96 -1.85 6.48
C ASP A 28 -14.86 -0.86 5.75
N ASP A 29 -15.96 -0.46 6.41
CA ASP A 29 -16.90 0.51 5.85
C ASP A 29 -16.53 1.96 6.18
N ILE A 30 -15.69 2.16 7.20
CA ILE A 30 -15.34 3.49 7.70
C ILE A 30 -13.82 3.62 7.81
N ARG A 31 -13.28 4.74 7.32
CA ARG A 31 -11.87 5.11 7.39
C ARG A 31 -11.76 6.55 7.91
N ARG A 32 -11.06 6.75 9.06
CA ARG A 32 -10.87 8.07 9.68
C ARG A 32 -12.20 8.81 9.92
N GLY A 33 -13.23 8.08 10.37
CA GLY A 33 -14.53 8.66 10.67
C GLY A 33 -15.42 8.95 9.47
N LYS A 34 -14.97 8.59 8.25
CA LYS A 34 -15.72 8.78 6.99
C LYS A 34 -15.94 7.43 6.32
N LEU A 35 -16.92 7.35 5.44
CA LEU A 35 -17.13 6.15 4.64
C LEU A 35 -15.88 5.83 3.84
N SER A 36 -15.52 4.56 3.79
CA SER A 36 -14.43 4.08 2.94
C SER A 36 -14.75 4.33 1.46
N LEU A 37 -13.73 4.36 0.62
CA LEU A 37 -13.89 4.75 -0.78
C LEU A 37 -14.88 3.84 -1.52
N HIS A 38 -14.80 2.53 -1.31
CA HIS A 38 -15.68 1.58 -1.99
C HIS A 38 -17.14 1.72 -1.55
N ARG A 39 -17.39 2.12 -0.30
CA ARG A 39 -18.73 2.36 0.20
C ARG A 39 -19.33 3.64 -0.39
N LYS A 40 -18.51 4.64 -0.62
CA LYS A 40 -18.96 5.94 -1.15
C LYS A 40 -19.11 5.91 -2.68
N PHE A 41 -18.17 5.28 -3.39
CA PHE A 41 -18.08 5.35 -4.86
C PHE A 41 -18.20 4.00 -5.56
N GLY A 42 -18.28 2.89 -4.84
CA GLY A 42 -18.35 1.55 -5.39
C GLY A 42 -17.01 0.83 -5.44
N GLU A 43 -17.06 -0.49 -5.49
CA GLU A 43 -15.88 -1.35 -5.46
C GLU A 43 -14.98 -1.18 -6.68
N ALA A 44 -15.58 -1.12 -7.87
CA ALA A 44 -14.80 -0.96 -9.12
C ALA A 44 -13.99 0.35 -9.09
N THR A 45 -14.62 1.45 -8.68
CA THR A 45 -13.95 2.74 -8.56
C THR A 45 -12.82 2.69 -7.55
N ALA A 46 -13.03 2.02 -6.41
CA ALA A 46 -12.00 1.88 -5.38
C ALA A 46 -10.81 1.06 -5.89
N ILE A 47 -11.05 -0.03 -6.59
CA ILE A 47 -9.99 -0.85 -7.17
C ILE A 47 -9.16 -0.04 -8.17
N LEU A 48 -9.82 0.66 -9.08
CA LEU A 48 -9.14 1.47 -10.10
C LEU A 48 -8.39 2.65 -9.49
N ALA A 49 -8.97 3.30 -8.48
CA ALA A 49 -8.31 4.40 -7.79
C ALA A 49 -7.03 3.92 -7.07
N GLY A 50 -7.10 2.80 -6.37
CA GLY A 50 -5.93 2.21 -5.72
C GLY A 50 -4.84 1.84 -6.72
N ASN A 51 -5.21 1.20 -7.83
CA ASN A 51 -4.26 0.85 -8.90
C ASN A 51 -3.60 2.11 -9.47
N SER A 52 -4.38 3.16 -9.71
CA SER A 52 -3.86 4.43 -10.23
C SER A 52 -2.87 5.08 -9.27
N LEU A 53 -3.17 5.09 -7.98
CA LEU A 53 -2.29 5.65 -6.96
C LEU A 53 -0.96 4.92 -6.90
N LEU A 54 -0.98 3.59 -6.96
CA LEU A 54 0.25 2.79 -6.97
C LEU A 54 1.10 3.12 -8.20
N THR A 55 0.48 3.21 -9.37
CA THR A 55 1.16 3.56 -10.61
C THR A 55 1.72 4.97 -10.58
N ILE A 56 0.95 5.94 -10.09
CA ILE A 56 1.38 7.33 -9.95
C ILE A 56 2.63 7.44 -9.06
N ALA A 57 2.70 6.64 -8.00
CA ALA A 57 3.87 6.63 -7.13
C ALA A 57 5.15 6.36 -7.91
N PHE A 58 5.15 5.34 -8.77
CA PHE A 58 6.32 4.99 -9.57
C PHE A 58 6.56 5.98 -10.71
N GLU A 59 5.51 6.60 -11.24
CA GLU A 59 5.62 7.69 -12.19
C GLU A 59 6.40 8.87 -11.58
N ILE A 60 6.05 9.25 -10.34
CA ILE A 60 6.76 10.31 -9.61
C ILE A 60 8.24 9.94 -9.40
N LEU A 61 8.50 8.72 -8.94
CA LEU A 61 9.86 8.26 -8.60
C LEU A 61 10.76 8.15 -9.83
N SER A 62 10.20 7.91 -11.00
CA SER A 62 10.95 7.81 -12.26
C SER A 62 10.97 9.11 -13.07
N SER A 63 10.34 10.16 -12.58
CA SER A 63 10.20 11.43 -13.30
C SER A 63 11.55 12.11 -13.48
N LYS A 64 11.73 12.74 -14.65
CA LYS A 64 12.91 13.57 -14.94
C LYS A 64 12.97 14.80 -14.05
N SER A 65 11.83 15.26 -13.52
CA SER A 65 11.79 16.41 -12.61
C SER A 65 12.30 16.09 -11.21
N LEU A 66 12.43 14.80 -10.88
CA LEU A 66 12.98 14.38 -9.60
C LEU A 66 14.51 14.56 -9.62
N LYS A 67 15.01 15.40 -8.72
CA LYS A 67 16.43 15.83 -8.68
C LYS A 67 17.34 14.75 -8.06
N LEU A 68 17.40 13.59 -8.71
CA LEU A 68 18.28 12.48 -8.34
C LEU A 68 18.93 11.93 -9.61
N SER A 69 20.13 11.35 -9.44
CA SER A 69 20.78 10.60 -10.52
C SER A 69 19.92 9.38 -10.88
N ASP A 70 20.07 8.88 -12.10
CA ASP A 70 19.34 7.68 -12.53
C ASP A 70 19.66 6.48 -11.65
N SER A 71 20.91 6.34 -11.22
CA SER A 71 21.32 5.28 -10.29
C SER A 71 20.57 5.35 -8.96
N LYS A 72 20.43 6.56 -8.40
CA LYS A 72 19.70 6.75 -7.13
C LYS A 72 18.20 6.53 -7.30
N LYS A 73 17.62 6.91 -8.42
CA LYS A 73 16.22 6.64 -8.72
C LYS A 73 15.95 5.14 -8.77
N ILE A 74 16.84 4.39 -9.42
CA ILE A 74 16.72 2.93 -9.52
C ILE A 74 16.79 2.29 -8.13
N GLU A 75 17.75 2.71 -7.30
CA GLU A 75 17.85 2.21 -5.92
C GLU A 75 16.58 2.48 -5.12
N LEU A 76 16.04 3.69 -5.23
CA LEU A 76 14.83 4.10 -4.53
C LEU A 76 13.62 3.31 -4.98
N ILE A 77 13.44 3.15 -6.29
CA ILE A 77 12.35 2.38 -6.88
C ILE A 77 12.44 0.92 -6.43
N TYR A 78 13.65 0.34 -6.46
CA TYR A 78 13.87 -1.03 -5.99
C TYR A 78 13.46 -1.19 -4.53
N TYR A 79 13.91 -0.28 -3.67
CA TYR A 79 13.60 -0.34 -2.24
C TYR A 79 12.09 -0.22 -1.98
N ILE A 80 11.44 0.75 -2.62
CA ILE A 80 10.00 0.99 -2.45
C ILE A 80 9.19 -0.18 -3.02
N SER A 81 9.62 -0.74 -4.16
CA SER A 81 8.96 -1.93 -4.74
C SER A 81 9.05 -3.12 -3.78
N LYS A 82 10.20 -3.31 -3.16
CA LYS A 82 10.41 -4.39 -2.20
C LYS A 82 9.53 -4.23 -0.97
N CYS A 83 9.41 -2.98 -0.47
CA CYS A 83 8.57 -2.69 0.70
C CYS A 83 7.07 -2.81 0.39
N SER A 84 6.67 -2.55 -0.86
CA SER A 84 5.25 -2.57 -1.27
C SER A 84 4.79 -3.94 -1.76
N GLY A 85 5.72 -4.79 -2.21
CA GLY A 85 5.40 -6.07 -2.81
C GLY A 85 5.26 -7.21 -1.81
N HIS A 86 5.52 -8.42 -2.27
CA HIS A 86 5.32 -9.65 -1.48
C HIS A 86 6.18 -9.73 -0.21
N SER A 87 7.30 -9.03 -0.18
CA SER A 87 8.18 -9.00 1.00
C SER A 87 7.77 -7.95 2.04
N GLY A 88 6.87 -7.04 1.71
CA GLY A 88 6.43 -5.93 2.56
C GLY A 88 4.93 -5.90 2.76
N ILE A 89 4.29 -4.80 2.32
CA ILE A 89 2.86 -4.56 2.55
C ILE A 89 1.96 -5.68 2.01
N ALA A 90 2.17 -6.11 0.75
CA ALA A 90 1.35 -7.17 0.15
C ALA A 90 1.57 -8.51 0.83
N GLY A 91 2.81 -8.83 1.20
CA GLY A 91 3.12 -10.04 1.96
C GLY A 91 2.51 -10.03 3.34
N GLY A 92 2.53 -8.86 4.02
CA GLY A 92 1.89 -8.68 5.33
C GLY A 92 0.38 -8.88 5.25
N GLN A 93 -0.26 -8.35 4.21
CA GLN A 93 -1.70 -8.50 4.00
C GLN A 93 -2.07 -9.96 3.72
N TYR A 94 -1.29 -10.67 2.91
CA TYR A 94 -1.51 -12.09 2.67
C TYR A 94 -1.44 -12.90 3.98
N LEU A 95 -0.46 -12.64 4.82
CA LEU A 95 -0.32 -13.31 6.11
C LEU A 95 -1.49 -12.98 7.04
N ASP A 96 -1.96 -11.72 7.04
CA ASP A 96 -3.09 -11.27 7.82
C ASP A 96 -4.35 -12.07 7.49
N LEU A 97 -4.71 -12.15 6.20
CA LEU A 97 -5.87 -12.89 5.75
C LEU A 97 -5.76 -14.38 6.06
N ASN A 98 -4.58 -14.95 5.88
CA ASN A 98 -4.32 -16.36 6.15
C ASN A 98 -4.42 -16.67 7.64
N TYR A 99 -3.88 -15.79 8.49
CA TYR A 99 -3.90 -15.98 9.94
C TYR A 99 -5.29 -15.82 10.55
N GLU A 100 -6.10 -14.91 10.03
CA GLU A 100 -7.50 -14.80 10.44
C GLU A 100 -8.26 -16.12 10.30
N LYS A 101 -8.00 -16.83 9.21
CA LYS A 101 -8.64 -18.12 8.94
C LYS A 101 -8.13 -19.23 9.86
N LYS A 102 -6.88 -19.14 10.30
CA LYS A 102 -6.18 -20.23 11.03
C LYS A 102 -6.15 -20.06 12.55
N LYS A 103 -6.61 -18.92 13.09
CA LYS A 103 -6.55 -18.63 14.53
C LYS A 103 -5.16 -18.84 15.12
N VAL A 104 -4.16 -18.12 14.63
CA VAL A 104 -2.76 -18.27 14.96
C VAL A 104 -2.33 -17.55 16.24
N THR A 105 -1.08 -17.83 16.70
CA THR A 105 -0.50 -17.30 17.93
C THR A 105 -0.21 -15.81 17.85
N SER A 106 -0.09 -15.16 19.03
CA SER A 106 0.24 -13.72 19.11
C SER A 106 1.60 -13.38 18.50
N ASN A 107 2.59 -14.28 18.52
CA ASN A 107 3.89 -14.07 17.88
C ASN A 107 3.77 -13.95 16.36
N LYS A 108 2.93 -14.77 15.74
CA LYS A 108 2.69 -14.70 14.30
C LYS A 108 1.94 -13.43 13.93
N ILE A 109 0.99 -12.99 14.75
CA ILE A 109 0.27 -11.73 14.55
C ILE A 109 1.22 -10.55 14.62
N LEU A 110 2.13 -10.53 15.58
CA LEU A 110 3.13 -9.48 15.71
C LEU A 110 4.05 -9.43 14.48
N ASN A 111 4.50 -10.58 14.01
CA ASN A 111 5.34 -10.67 12.80
C ASN A 111 4.62 -10.14 11.58
N MET A 112 3.36 -10.46 11.42
CA MET A 112 2.50 -9.93 10.34
C MET A 112 2.41 -8.40 10.41
N GLN A 113 2.17 -7.83 11.58
CA GLN A 113 2.06 -6.39 11.75
C GLN A 113 3.37 -5.68 11.43
N ILE A 114 4.51 -6.24 11.80
CA ILE A 114 5.82 -5.70 11.45
C ILE A 114 5.99 -5.64 9.94
N LYS A 115 5.62 -6.69 9.21
CA LYS A 115 5.70 -6.71 7.75
C LYS A 115 4.80 -5.67 7.10
N LYS A 116 3.61 -5.44 7.64
CA LYS A 116 2.68 -4.44 7.09
C LYS A 116 3.16 -3.01 7.30
N THR A 117 3.94 -2.74 8.35
CA THR A 117 4.39 -1.39 8.69
C THR A 117 5.77 -1.04 8.13
N THR A 118 6.54 -1.99 7.69
CA THR A 118 7.86 -1.76 7.10
C THR A 118 7.79 -1.66 5.60
#